data_3b206e3d58b6fa246ccf42c3d06926d9
#
_entry.id   3b206e3d58b6fa246ccf42c3d06926d9
#
_cell.length_a   1.000
_cell.length_b   1.000
_cell.length_c   1.000
_cell.angle_alpha   90.00
_cell.angle_beta   90.00
_cell.angle_gamma   90.00
#
_symmetry.space_group_name_H-M   'P 1'
#
loop_
_entity.id
_entity.type
_entity.pdbx_description
1 polymer ?
#
loop_
_entity_poly.entity_id
_entity_poly.type
_entity_poly.pdbx_seq_one_letter_code
_entity_poly.pdbx_strand_id
1 'polypeptide(L)'
;MQSLESFNFLSYNIDRMGENAKNGGTVKVIDNNNEHSLESSLPDGSFFIRALAANPDAQDSLNCNIAICDEIHAFKQPKQYNLFKEAMKAYTNKLLIGISTAGDNEQAFLGQRLKYCRKILDGTVKDEQYFIFMCCANPDENGDIDYTNPAVHEMANPAYGVSIRPEE
;
A
#
# COMPACT_ATOMS: atom_id res chain seq x y z
N MET A 1 -5.49 11.44 3.77
CA MET A 1 -4.30 12.31 3.63
C MET A 1 -3.22 11.62 2.80
N GLN A 2 -2.80 10.40 3.12
CA GLN A 2 -1.74 9.67 2.40
C GLN A 2 -2.04 9.35 0.93
N SER A 3 -3.25 8.91 0.60
CA SER A 3 -3.64 8.68 -0.81
C SER A 3 -3.50 9.94 -1.68
N LEU A 4 -3.66 11.13 -1.07
CA LEU A 4 -3.46 12.40 -1.76
C LEU A 4 -1.97 12.69 -2.01
N GLU A 5 -1.10 12.33 -1.09
CA GLU A 5 0.36 12.48 -1.29
C GLU A 5 0.83 11.59 -2.44
N SER A 6 0.37 10.33 -2.49
CA SER A 6 0.66 9.43 -3.60
C SER A 6 0.12 9.97 -4.93
N PHE A 7 -1.08 10.54 -4.94
CA PHE A 7 -1.65 11.18 -6.12
C PHE A 7 -0.81 12.39 -6.56
N ASN A 8 -0.43 13.26 -5.65
CA ASN A 8 0.38 14.44 -5.94
C ASN A 8 1.75 14.04 -6.55
N PHE A 9 2.37 13.00 -6.02
CA PHE A 9 3.60 12.46 -6.55
C PHE A 9 3.44 11.92 -7.97
N LEU A 10 2.38 11.16 -8.23
CA LEU A 10 2.07 10.66 -9.57
C LEU A 10 1.79 11.80 -10.55
N SER A 11 0.96 12.76 -10.16
CA SER A 11 0.64 13.95 -10.98
C SER A 11 1.89 14.75 -11.34
N TYR A 12 2.76 15.00 -10.36
CA TYR A 12 4.05 15.66 -10.59
C TYR A 12 4.91 14.90 -11.61
N ASN A 13 5.00 13.57 -11.51
CA ASN A 13 5.78 12.78 -12.46
C ASN A 13 5.18 12.81 -13.85
N ILE A 14 3.84 12.75 -14.01
CA ILE A 14 3.16 12.88 -15.29
C ILE A 14 3.49 14.24 -15.96
N ASP A 15 3.51 15.32 -15.20
CA ASP A 15 3.91 16.64 -15.69
C ASP A 15 5.39 16.66 -16.11
N ARG A 16 6.28 16.08 -15.33
CA ARG A 16 7.73 16.01 -15.62
C ARG A 16 8.05 15.14 -16.84
N MET A 17 7.27 14.13 -17.11
CA MET A 17 7.38 13.27 -18.30
C MET A 17 6.79 13.93 -19.55
N GLY A 18 6.10 15.07 -19.44
CA GLY A 18 5.42 15.73 -20.54
C GLY A 18 4.12 15.04 -20.98
N GLU A 19 3.60 14.14 -20.16
CA GLU A 19 2.43 13.32 -20.48
C GLU A 19 1.09 13.94 -20.03
N ASN A 20 1.10 15.08 -19.37
CA ASN A 20 -0.14 15.75 -18.98
C ASN A 20 -0.88 16.29 -20.23
N ALA A 21 -2.14 15.96 -20.37
CA ALA A 21 -2.99 16.38 -21.49
C ALA A 21 -3.10 17.90 -21.63
N LYS A 22 -2.97 18.67 -20.54
CA LYS A 22 -2.90 20.14 -20.59
C LYS A 22 -1.70 20.65 -21.38
N ASN A 23 -0.64 19.86 -21.48
CA ASN A 23 0.62 20.16 -22.15
C ASN A 23 0.79 19.36 -23.46
N GLY A 24 -0.28 18.74 -23.96
CA GLY A 24 -0.27 17.95 -25.20
C GLY A 24 0.05 16.46 -25.01
N GLY A 25 0.18 15.98 -23.77
CA GLY A 25 0.33 14.55 -23.45
C GLY A 25 -0.99 13.78 -23.50
N THR A 26 -0.94 12.53 -23.06
CA THR A 26 -2.05 11.57 -23.16
C THR A 26 -2.82 11.35 -21.85
N VAL A 27 -2.30 11.86 -20.73
CA VAL A 27 -2.86 11.64 -19.40
C VAL A 27 -3.63 12.86 -18.94
N LYS A 28 -4.92 12.71 -18.73
CA LYS A 28 -5.77 13.71 -18.10
C LYS A 28 -5.64 13.63 -16.60
N VAL A 29 -5.23 14.73 -15.97
CA VAL A 29 -5.13 14.89 -14.52
C VAL A 29 -6.36 15.66 -14.05
N ILE A 30 -7.14 15.04 -13.15
CA ILE A 30 -8.28 15.66 -12.46
C ILE A 30 -7.86 15.87 -11.02
N ASP A 31 -7.80 17.12 -10.60
CA ASP A 31 -7.40 17.51 -9.26
C ASP A 31 -8.32 18.63 -8.77
N ASN A 32 -9.30 18.28 -7.95
CA ASN A 32 -10.26 19.21 -7.37
C ASN A 32 -10.76 18.68 -6.00
N ASN A 33 -11.62 19.44 -5.33
CA ASN A 33 -12.11 19.10 -3.98
C ASN A 33 -12.88 17.76 -3.91
N ASN A 34 -13.39 17.25 -5.03
CA ASN A 34 -14.24 16.06 -5.07
C ASN A 34 -13.51 14.84 -5.65
N GLU A 35 -12.49 15.07 -6.47
CA GLU A 35 -11.83 14.01 -7.22
C GLU A 35 -10.35 14.29 -7.45
N HIS A 36 -9.55 13.28 -7.18
CA HIS A 36 -8.13 13.22 -7.48
C HIS A 36 -7.88 11.96 -8.31
N SER A 37 -7.78 12.12 -9.64
CA SER A 37 -7.65 10.99 -10.56
C SER A 37 -6.78 11.29 -11.77
N LEU A 38 -6.27 10.21 -12.34
CA LEU A 38 -5.52 10.18 -13.60
C LEU A 38 -6.25 9.26 -14.55
N GLU A 39 -6.49 9.70 -15.76
CA GLU A 39 -7.09 8.86 -16.79
C GLU A 39 -6.36 9.00 -18.13
N SER A 40 -6.24 7.93 -18.86
CA SER A 40 -5.75 7.92 -20.23
C SER A 40 -6.53 6.92 -21.06
N SER A 41 -6.87 7.33 -22.30
CA SER A 41 -7.46 6.46 -23.28
C SER A 41 -6.52 6.40 -24.49
N LEU A 42 -5.91 5.24 -24.69
CA LEU A 42 -4.99 4.95 -25.78
C LEU A 42 -5.68 4.02 -26.77
N PRO A 43 -5.21 3.93 -28.02
CA PRO A 43 -5.79 3.01 -29.03
C PRO A 43 -5.84 1.56 -28.55
N ASP A 44 -4.83 1.12 -27.80
CA ASP A 44 -4.66 -0.26 -27.37
C ASP A 44 -5.07 -0.50 -25.90
N GLY A 45 -5.64 0.50 -25.23
CA GLY A 45 -6.09 0.35 -23.85
C GLY A 45 -6.33 1.67 -23.15
N SER A 46 -6.87 1.57 -21.94
CA SER A 46 -7.09 2.72 -21.08
C SER A 46 -6.72 2.38 -19.64
N PHE A 47 -6.38 3.40 -18.87
CA PHE A 47 -6.27 3.27 -17.42
C PHE A 47 -7.03 4.39 -16.70
N PHE A 48 -7.43 4.09 -15.50
CA PHE A 48 -8.01 5.04 -14.57
C PHE A 48 -7.44 4.78 -13.18
N ILE A 49 -6.81 5.79 -12.59
CA ILE A 49 -6.26 5.74 -11.23
C ILE A 49 -6.99 6.79 -10.41
N ARG A 50 -7.45 6.43 -9.24
CA ARG A 50 -8.16 7.35 -8.34
C ARG A 50 -7.63 7.23 -6.91
N ALA A 51 -7.30 8.37 -6.31
CA ALA A 51 -7.06 8.45 -4.88
C ALA A 51 -8.39 8.45 -4.13
N LEU A 52 -8.51 7.58 -3.13
CA LEU A 52 -9.72 7.41 -2.34
C LEU A 52 -9.50 7.90 -0.91
N ALA A 53 -10.47 8.62 -0.37
CA ALA A 53 -10.48 8.94 1.05
C ALA A 53 -10.73 7.69 1.89
N ALA A 54 -10.24 7.68 3.12
CA ALA A 54 -10.42 6.57 4.07
C ALA A 54 -11.85 6.48 4.64
N ASN A 55 -12.88 6.76 3.82
CA ASN A 55 -14.29 6.63 4.21
C ASN A 55 -14.93 5.47 3.47
N PRO A 56 -15.09 4.29 4.11
CA PRO A 56 -15.64 3.11 3.47
C PRO A 56 -17.11 3.27 3.07
N ASP A 57 -17.87 4.15 3.72
CA ASP A 57 -19.30 4.30 3.45
C ASP A 57 -19.60 5.07 2.14
N ALA A 58 -18.61 5.75 1.58
CA ALA A 58 -18.71 6.43 0.29
C ALA A 58 -18.23 5.58 -0.90
N GLN A 59 -17.93 4.30 -0.71
CA GLN A 59 -17.21 3.46 -1.66
C GLN A 59 -18.00 2.24 -2.16
N ASP A 60 -19.34 2.24 -2.04
CA ASP A 60 -20.19 1.07 -2.35
C ASP A 60 -20.20 0.63 -3.83
N SER A 61 -19.59 1.41 -4.74
CA SER A 61 -19.56 1.09 -6.18
C SER A 61 -18.14 1.00 -6.75
N LEU A 62 -17.18 0.56 -5.96
CA LEU A 62 -15.81 0.39 -6.44
C LEU A 62 -15.72 -0.74 -7.45
N ASN A 63 -15.03 -0.47 -8.56
CA ASN A 63 -14.66 -1.43 -9.57
C ASN A 63 -13.19 -1.19 -9.94
N CYS A 64 -12.30 -2.07 -9.52
CA CYS A 64 -10.86 -1.93 -9.77
C CYS A 64 -10.21 -3.31 -9.91
N ASN A 65 -9.18 -3.39 -10.73
CA ASN A 65 -8.33 -4.58 -10.84
C ASN A 65 -7.06 -4.49 -10.00
N ILE A 66 -6.65 -3.27 -9.64
CA ILE A 66 -5.52 -3.03 -8.73
C ILE A 66 -5.99 -2.10 -7.61
N ALA A 67 -5.66 -2.43 -6.38
CA ALA A 67 -5.81 -1.52 -5.24
C ALA A 67 -4.54 -1.52 -4.39
N ILE A 68 -4.15 -0.34 -3.94
CA ILE A 68 -3.02 -0.13 -3.04
C ILE A 68 -3.59 0.45 -1.75
N CYS A 69 -3.42 -0.30 -0.67
CA CYS A 69 -3.77 0.11 0.68
C CYS A 69 -2.49 0.49 1.41
N ASP A 70 -2.28 1.77 1.58
CA ASP A 70 -1.14 2.30 2.33
C ASP A 70 -1.51 2.47 3.80
N GLU A 71 -0.52 2.34 4.67
CA GLU A 71 -0.64 2.46 6.13
C GLU A 71 -1.76 1.59 6.73
N ILE A 72 -1.75 0.30 6.42
CA ILE A 72 -2.78 -0.64 6.89
C ILE A 72 -2.90 -0.64 8.42
N HIS A 73 -1.84 -0.28 9.16
CA HIS A 73 -1.89 -0.17 10.62
C HIS A 73 -2.95 0.84 11.12
N ALA A 74 -3.23 1.87 10.31
CA ALA A 74 -4.25 2.88 10.63
C ALA A 74 -5.69 2.40 10.37
N PHE A 75 -5.87 1.23 9.75
CA PHE A 75 -7.21 0.69 9.47
C PHE A 75 -7.83 0.15 10.76
N LYS A 76 -8.83 0.84 11.27
CA LYS A 76 -9.56 0.42 12.49
C LYS A 76 -10.30 -0.92 12.30
N GLN A 77 -10.75 -1.20 11.08
CA GLN A 77 -11.53 -2.38 10.73
C GLN A 77 -11.15 -2.91 9.35
N PRO A 78 -11.35 -4.21 9.08
CA PRO A 78 -11.06 -4.81 7.78
C PRO A 78 -12.02 -4.37 6.66
N LYS A 79 -13.06 -3.59 6.97
CA LYS A 79 -14.15 -3.23 6.03
C LYS A 79 -13.62 -2.65 4.72
N GLN A 80 -12.74 -1.65 4.79
CA GLN A 80 -12.21 -1.00 3.59
C GLN A 80 -11.35 -1.96 2.74
N TYR A 81 -10.49 -2.74 3.39
CA TYR A 81 -9.67 -3.74 2.70
C TYR A 81 -10.55 -4.81 2.03
N ASN A 82 -11.62 -5.23 2.69
CA ASN A 82 -12.56 -6.21 2.15
C ASN A 82 -13.38 -5.65 0.99
N LEU A 83 -13.74 -4.35 1.00
CA LEU A 83 -14.41 -3.70 -0.13
C LEU A 83 -13.57 -3.79 -1.41
N PHE A 84 -12.25 -3.59 -1.34
CA PHE A 84 -11.37 -3.79 -2.49
C PHE A 84 -11.36 -5.24 -2.97
N LYS A 85 -11.34 -6.22 -2.07
CA LYS A 85 -11.44 -7.63 -2.45
C LYS A 85 -12.75 -7.94 -3.21
N GLU A 86 -13.86 -7.36 -2.76
CA GLU A 86 -15.15 -7.51 -3.43
C GLU A 86 -15.13 -6.80 -4.80
N ALA A 87 -14.63 -5.56 -4.87
CA ALA A 87 -14.51 -4.77 -6.10
C ALA A 87 -13.70 -5.47 -7.21
N MET A 88 -12.76 -6.32 -6.81
CA MET A 88 -11.88 -7.04 -7.72
C MET A 88 -12.44 -8.38 -8.23
N LYS A 89 -13.58 -8.85 -7.74
CA LYS A 89 -14.09 -10.19 -8.05
C LYS A 89 -14.33 -10.43 -9.54
N ALA A 90 -14.69 -9.39 -10.29
CA ALA A 90 -14.93 -9.46 -11.73
C ALA A 90 -13.67 -9.60 -12.58
N TYR A 91 -12.49 -9.39 -12.00
CA TYR A 91 -11.23 -9.40 -12.73
C TYR A 91 -10.45 -10.69 -12.52
N THR A 92 -9.92 -11.26 -13.61
CA THR A 92 -8.95 -12.37 -13.56
C THR A 92 -7.57 -11.87 -13.18
N ASN A 93 -7.13 -10.74 -13.75
CA ASN A 93 -5.88 -10.06 -13.41
C ASN A 93 -6.16 -9.02 -12.33
N LYS A 94 -5.92 -9.38 -11.09
CA LYS A 94 -6.17 -8.51 -9.94
C LYS A 94 -5.00 -8.54 -8.98
N LEU A 95 -4.72 -7.38 -8.37
CA LEU A 95 -3.64 -7.22 -7.42
C LEU A 95 -4.07 -6.30 -6.27
N LEU A 96 -4.07 -6.82 -5.04
CA LEU A 96 -4.29 -6.05 -3.84
C LEU A 96 -2.98 -5.95 -3.06
N ILE A 97 -2.44 -4.75 -3.00
CA ILE A 97 -1.18 -4.44 -2.32
C ILE A 97 -1.50 -3.80 -0.97
N GLY A 98 -0.92 -4.32 0.08
CA GLY A 98 -0.94 -3.72 1.40
C GLY A 98 0.45 -3.28 1.82
N ILE A 99 0.62 -2.02 2.18
CA ILE A 99 1.88 -1.44 2.64
C ILE A 99 1.64 -0.92 4.05
N SER A 100 2.58 -1.13 4.96
CA SER A 100 2.45 -0.63 6.32
C SER A 100 3.79 -0.65 7.06
N THR A 101 3.96 0.29 7.97
CA THR A 101 4.89 0.17 9.08
C THR A 101 4.27 -0.70 10.19
N ALA A 102 5.04 -1.00 11.24
CA ALA A 102 4.53 -1.73 12.40
C ALA A 102 3.41 -0.93 13.09
N GLY A 103 2.37 -1.63 13.52
CA GLY A 103 1.34 -1.08 14.38
C GLY A 103 1.61 -1.42 15.85
N ASP A 104 0.99 -0.69 16.73
CA ASP A 104 1.09 -0.82 18.20
C ASP A 104 0.09 -1.83 18.80
N ASN A 105 -0.83 -2.35 18.00
CA ASN A 105 -1.91 -3.21 18.48
C ASN A 105 -1.99 -4.54 17.71
N GLU A 106 -1.58 -5.61 18.32
CA GLU A 106 -1.62 -6.97 17.76
C GLU A 106 -3.04 -7.51 17.50
N GLN A 107 -4.05 -6.97 18.17
CA GLN A 107 -5.45 -7.36 17.98
C GLN A 107 -6.11 -6.56 16.86
N ALA A 108 -5.48 -5.48 16.41
CA ALA A 108 -5.94 -4.70 15.27
C ALA A 108 -5.82 -5.48 13.96
N PHE A 109 -6.40 -4.93 12.91
CA PHE A 109 -6.42 -5.55 11.58
C PHE A 109 -5.02 -5.93 11.07
N LEU A 110 -4.04 -5.03 11.19
CA LEU A 110 -2.65 -5.31 10.79
C LEU A 110 -2.06 -6.45 11.63
N GLY A 111 -2.22 -6.45 12.95
CA GLY A 111 -1.69 -7.49 13.84
C GLY A 111 -2.19 -8.88 13.45
N GLN A 112 -3.47 -9.02 13.14
CA GLN A 112 -4.05 -10.27 12.64
C GLN A 112 -3.46 -10.69 11.29
N ARG A 113 -3.21 -9.73 10.39
CA ARG A 113 -2.56 -9.98 9.11
C ARG A 113 -1.12 -10.44 9.28
N LEU A 114 -0.36 -9.80 10.15
CA LEU A 114 1.03 -10.20 10.44
C LEU A 114 1.10 -11.63 11.01
N LYS A 115 0.16 -12.01 11.87
CA LYS A 115 0.06 -13.41 12.36
C LYS A 115 -0.17 -14.40 11.21
N TYR A 116 -1.00 -14.05 10.24
CA TYR A 116 -1.22 -14.86 9.04
C TYR A 116 0.03 -14.91 8.16
N CYS A 117 0.67 -13.76 7.91
CA CYS A 117 1.91 -13.67 7.14
C CYS A 117 3.02 -14.56 7.75
N ARG A 118 3.21 -14.51 9.06
CA ARG A 118 4.20 -15.36 9.74
C ARG A 118 3.91 -16.84 9.55
N LYS A 119 2.65 -17.28 9.60
CA LYS A 119 2.28 -18.68 9.34
C LYS A 119 2.56 -19.14 7.91
N ILE A 120 2.54 -18.23 6.94
CA ILE A 120 2.94 -18.54 5.56
C ILE A 120 4.46 -18.61 5.48
N LEU A 121 5.18 -17.66 6.08
CA LEU A 121 6.65 -17.62 6.04
C LEU A 121 7.30 -18.79 6.77
N ASP A 122 6.70 -19.28 7.87
CA ASP A 122 7.18 -20.44 8.62
C ASP A 122 6.70 -21.79 8.03
N GLY A 123 5.90 -21.75 6.95
CA GLY A 123 5.40 -22.94 6.26
C GLY A 123 4.20 -23.63 6.92
N THR A 124 3.66 -23.09 8.03
CA THR A 124 2.45 -23.61 8.70
C THR A 124 1.21 -23.52 7.81
N VAL A 125 1.16 -22.48 6.98
CA VAL A 125 0.09 -22.26 6.00
C VAL A 125 0.70 -22.15 4.61
N LYS A 126 0.13 -22.86 3.63
CA LYS A 126 0.53 -22.74 2.23
C LYS A 126 -0.50 -21.86 1.50
N ASP A 127 -0.08 -20.68 1.05
CA ASP A 127 -0.89 -19.76 0.24
C ASP A 127 -0.03 -19.15 -0.87
N GLU A 128 -0.09 -19.76 -2.06
CA GLU A 128 0.71 -19.35 -3.23
C GLU A 128 0.23 -18.05 -3.87
N GLN A 129 -0.95 -17.54 -3.48
CA GLN A 129 -1.50 -16.28 -3.96
C GLN A 129 -1.10 -15.08 -3.09
N TYR A 130 -0.39 -15.34 -2.00
CA TYR A 130 -0.02 -14.32 -1.02
C TYR A 130 1.47 -14.05 -1.04
N PHE A 131 1.87 -12.94 -1.66
CA PHE A 131 3.25 -12.46 -1.58
C PHE A 131 3.48 -11.69 -0.28
N ILE A 132 4.61 -11.94 0.37
CA ILE A 132 4.98 -11.27 1.63
C ILE A 132 6.42 -10.77 1.52
N PHE A 133 6.61 -9.50 1.80
CA PHE A 133 7.90 -8.90 2.08
C PHE A 133 7.84 -8.24 3.46
N MET A 134 8.65 -8.70 4.38
CA MET A 134 8.63 -8.25 5.77
C MET A 134 10.04 -8.03 6.27
N CYS A 135 10.31 -6.79 6.73
CA CYS A 135 11.51 -6.43 7.46
C CYS A 135 11.12 -6.20 8.92
N CYS A 136 11.67 -6.95 9.81
CA CYS A 136 11.40 -6.81 11.25
C CYS A 136 12.62 -7.25 12.06
N ALA A 137 12.77 -6.68 13.24
CA ALA A 137 13.72 -7.17 14.22
C ALA A 137 13.30 -8.57 14.70
N ASN A 138 14.26 -9.47 14.84
CA ASN A 138 14.02 -10.77 15.44
C ASN A 138 14.29 -10.68 16.94
N PRO A 139 13.40 -11.21 17.78
CA PRO A 139 13.67 -11.35 19.21
C PRO A 139 14.82 -12.34 19.45
N ASP A 140 15.49 -12.20 20.57
CA ASP A 140 16.48 -13.14 21.08
C ASP A 140 15.85 -14.45 21.60
N GLU A 141 16.63 -15.32 22.19
CA GLU A 141 16.19 -16.61 22.76
C GLU A 141 15.18 -16.43 23.93
N ASN A 142 15.15 -15.26 24.56
CA ASN A 142 14.22 -14.93 25.64
C ASN A 142 12.93 -14.25 25.13
N GLY A 143 12.89 -13.90 23.84
CA GLY A 143 11.78 -13.16 23.23
C GLY A 143 11.93 -11.63 23.29
N ASP A 144 13.09 -11.13 23.72
CA ASP A 144 13.38 -9.71 23.85
C ASP A 144 14.07 -9.14 22.59
N ILE A 145 13.85 -7.86 22.34
CA ILE A 145 14.51 -7.13 21.23
C ILE A 145 15.38 -6.02 21.85
N ASP A 146 16.69 -6.11 21.62
CA ASP A 146 17.62 -5.05 22.02
C ASP A 146 17.59 -3.90 21.02
N TYR A 147 16.76 -2.91 21.27
CA TYR A 147 16.65 -1.71 20.43
C TYR A 147 17.88 -0.77 20.50
N THR A 148 18.86 -1.07 21.34
CA THR A 148 20.12 -0.31 21.37
C THR A 148 21.16 -0.86 20.39
N ASN A 149 20.92 -2.04 19.83
CA ASN A 149 21.81 -2.72 18.90
C ASN A 149 21.57 -2.21 17.46
N PRO A 150 22.56 -1.57 16.79
CA PRO A 150 22.43 -1.11 15.41
C PRO A 150 22.02 -2.20 14.41
N ALA A 151 22.44 -3.44 14.62
CA ALA A 151 22.08 -4.55 13.73
C ALA A 151 20.56 -4.85 13.74
N VAL A 152 19.88 -4.57 14.86
CA VAL A 152 18.42 -4.69 14.97
C VAL A 152 17.73 -3.63 14.13
N HIS A 153 18.26 -2.40 14.11
CA HIS A 153 17.76 -1.32 13.27
C HIS A 153 17.95 -1.61 11.78
N GLU A 154 19.14 -2.11 11.39
CA GLU A 154 19.41 -2.51 10.01
C GLU A 154 18.45 -3.62 9.54
N MET A 155 18.22 -4.63 10.37
CA MET A 155 17.31 -5.74 10.07
C MET A 155 15.87 -5.27 9.86
N ALA A 156 15.40 -4.29 10.64
CA ALA A 156 14.04 -3.78 10.60
C ALA A 156 13.81 -2.73 9.48
N ASN A 157 14.88 -2.15 8.94
CA ASN A 157 14.80 -1.03 8.00
C ASN A 157 15.56 -1.32 6.70
N PRO A 158 14.87 -1.68 5.61
CA PRO A 158 15.52 -2.01 4.33
C PRO A 158 16.25 -0.82 3.70
N ALA A 159 15.97 0.40 4.15
CA ALA A 159 16.63 1.64 3.69
C ALA A 159 17.70 2.17 4.69
N TYR A 160 18.14 1.30 5.62
CA TYR A 160 19.20 1.66 6.58
C TYR A 160 20.50 2.02 5.87
N GLY A 161 21.13 3.10 6.27
CA GLY A 161 22.31 3.67 5.62
C GLY A 161 22.04 4.46 4.33
N VAL A 162 20.80 4.48 3.84
CA VAL A 162 20.38 5.24 2.65
C VAL A 162 19.51 6.42 3.05
N SER A 163 18.29 6.17 3.49
CA SER A 163 17.35 7.20 3.96
C SER A 163 17.27 7.30 5.48
N ILE A 164 17.64 6.23 6.18
CA ILE A 164 17.75 6.20 7.65
C ILE A 164 19.24 6.14 7.99
N ARG A 165 19.74 7.17 8.63
CA ARG A 165 21.17 7.30 8.96
C ARG A 165 21.45 6.74 10.34
N PRO A 166 22.60 6.03 10.54
CA PRO A 166 22.96 5.45 11.84
C PRO A 166 23.14 6.47 12.98
N GLU A 167 23.33 7.73 12.63
CA GLU A 167 23.60 8.82 13.60
C GLU A 167 22.31 9.54 14.05
N GLU A 168 21.16 9.20 13.51
CA GLU A 168 19.83 9.73 13.86
C GLU A 168 19.08 8.75 14.77
#